data_5b240cae386ca050ccbf6d96363b3f5b
#
_entry.id   5b240cae386ca050ccbf6d96363b3f5b
#
_cell.length_a   1.000
_cell.length_b   1.000
_cell.length_c   1.000
_cell.angle_alpha   90.00
_cell.angle_beta   90.00
_cell.angle_gamma   90.00
#
_symmetry.space_group_name_H-M   'P 1'
#
loop_
_entity.id
_entity.type
_entity.pdbx_description
1 polymer ?
#
loop_
_entity_poly.entity_id
_entity_poly.type
_entity_poly.pdbx_seq_one_letter_code
_entity_poly.pdbx_strand_id
1 'polypeptide(L)'
;MNNLTKVLSSDFKFEDAIKVFGEKFPLTAKEFYSLQEEYKNKAFTVANYSNVKIIDEFQRVLLKAIEGGKTMQDFRSEMNSFLEDHGYKGLTNYRADVIFRTNIQTAYNVGHYKSMTSPAVKKLRPYWKYVAVDDGHTRPTHRAMNGKVFPADHSIWNTWYPPNGFRCRCQVVTLSKRQVEERGLKLEEEIPKVVEFQGVPFRLLPDRHFQTNPAKGLDAQVDISSLPDVLQRAYLRKTEKSKK
;
A
#
# COMPACT_ATOMS: atom_id res chain seq x y z
N MET A 1 -28.62 19.20 7.19
CA MET A 1 -27.28 18.55 7.07
C MET A 1 -26.67 19.04 5.78
N ASN A 2 -25.60 19.82 5.89
CA ASN A 2 -25.05 20.61 4.79
C ASN A 2 -24.40 19.73 3.70
N ASN A 3 -24.65 20.08 2.42
CA ASN A 3 -24.04 19.45 1.24
C ASN A 3 -22.50 19.34 1.28
N LEU A 4 -21.81 20.16 2.05
CA LEU A 4 -20.35 20.12 2.25
C LEU A 4 -19.88 18.85 2.97
N THR A 5 -20.68 18.29 3.89
CA THR A 5 -20.32 17.05 4.60
C THR A 5 -20.43 15.83 3.68
N LYS A 6 -21.33 15.87 2.71
CA LYS A 6 -21.54 14.80 1.72
C LYS A 6 -20.43 14.79 0.66
N VAL A 7 -19.92 15.95 0.27
CA VAL A 7 -18.79 16.10 -0.66
C VAL A 7 -17.45 15.65 -0.04
N LEU A 8 -17.30 15.80 1.29
CA LEU A 8 -16.07 15.38 1.98
C LEU A 8 -16.01 13.89 2.33
N SER A 9 -17.10 13.15 2.17
CA SER A 9 -17.19 11.76 2.61
C SER A 9 -17.33 10.70 1.51
N SER A 10 -17.70 11.07 0.28
CA SER A 10 -18.04 10.08 -0.75
C SER A 10 -17.11 10.00 -1.94
N ASP A 11 -16.39 11.05 -2.32
CA ASP A 11 -15.75 11.09 -3.63
C ASP A 11 -14.20 11.01 -3.60
N PHE A 12 -13.62 10.95 -2.43
CA PHE A 12 -12.18 10.82 -2.34
C PHE A 12 -11.83 9.36 -2.17
N LYS A 13 -11.43 8.64 -3.20
CA LYS A 13 -10.48 7.69 -2.81
C LYS A 13 -10.43 6.31 -3.33
N PHE A 14 -11.51 5.70 -3.61
CA PHE A 14 -11.50 4.37 -4.16
C PHE A 14 -11.06 4.36 -5.62
N GLU A 15 -11.40 5.35 -6.41
CA GLU A 15 -11.05 5.41 -7.84
C GLU A 15 -9.54 5.43 -8.08
N ASP A 16 -8.79 6.27 -7.36
CA ASP A 16 -7.33 6.28 -7.47
C ASP A 16 -6.70 4.97 -6.98
N ALA A 17 -7.21 4.39 -5.90
CA ALA A 17 -6.74 3.10 -5.39
C ALA A 17 -7.04 1.96 -6.38
N ILE A 18 -8.24 1.92 -6.94
CA ILE A 18 -8.70 0.97 -7.96
C ILE A 18 -7.80 1.07 -9.19
N LYS A 19 -7.63 2.29 -9.71
CA LYS A 19 -6.80 2.56 -10.89
C LYS A 19 -5.37 2.07 -10.67
N VAL A 20 -4.72 2.53 -9.62
CA VAL A 20 -3.32 2.18 -9.33
C VAL A 20 -3.15 0.68 -9.11
N PHE A 21 -4.06 0.05 -8.37
CA PHE A 21 -3.97 -1.39 -8.13
C PHE A 21 -4.23 -2.19 -9.42
N GLY A 22 -5.21 -1.77 -10.22
CA GLY A 22 -5.54 -2.40 -11.50
C GLY A 22 -4.43 -2.26 -12.54
N GLU A 23 -3.64 -1.19 -12.50
CA GLU A 23 -2.52 -0.95 -13.43
C GLU A 23 -1.28 -1.81 -13.14
N LYS A 24 -1.16 -2.41 -11.94
CA LYS A 24 -0.01 -3.26 -11.60
C LYS A 24 0.12 -4.46 -12.54
N PHE A 25 1.36 -4.90 -12.76
CA PHE A 25 1.68 -6.04 -13.62
C PHE A 25 1.80 -7.31 -12.79
N PRO A 26 0.96 -8.34 -13.04
CA PRO A 26 1.10 -9.65 -12.42
C PRO A 26 2.43 -10.30 -12.82
N LEU A 27 3.24 -10.64 -11.84
CA LEU A 27 4.55 -11.28 -12.00
C LEU A 27 4.67 -12.48 -11.08
N THR A 28 5.41 -13.49 -11.53
CA THR A 28 5.86 -14.56 -10.63
C THR A 28 6.77 -14.00 -9.53
N ALA A 29 6.89 -14.68 -8.40
CA ALA A 29 7.79 -14.26 -7.33
C ALA A 29 9.24 -14.10 -7.84
N LYS A 30 9.71 -15.00 -8.71
CA LYS A 30 11.04 -14.92 -9.32
C LYS A 30 11.22 -13.63 -10.13
N GLU A 31 10.27 -13.31 -11.00
CA GLU A 31 10.27 -12.08 -11.78
C GLU A 31 10.19 -10.83 -10.87
N PHE A 32 9.33 -10.85 -9.87
CA PHE A 32 9.15 -9.73 -8.93
C PHE A 32 10.43 -9.42 -8.14
N TYR A 33 11.08 -10.45 -7.61
CA TYR A 33 12.32 -10.26 -6.83
C TYR A 33 13.55 -9.96 -7.69
N SER A 34 13.49 -10.15 -9.01
CA SER A 34 14.54 -9.67 -9.92
C SER A 34 14.45 -8.19 -10.23
N LEU A 35 13.32 -7.53 -9.91
CA LEU A 35 13.16 -6.09 -10.12
C LEU A 35 13.94 -5.28 -9.08
N GLN A 36 14.48 -4.16 -9.52
CA GLN A 36 14.95 -3.10 -8.62
C GLN A 36 13.79 -2.55 -7.79
N GLU A 37 14.08 -2.06 -6.59
CA GLU A 37 13.05 -1.64 -5.63
C GLU A 37 12.09 -0.58 -6.19
N GLU A 38 12.60 0.35 -7.00
CA GLU A 38 11.83 1.43 -7.62
C GLU A 38 10.72 0.93 -8.57
N TYR A 39 10.89 -0.26 -9.18
CA TYR A 39 9.92 -0.85 -10.09
C TYR A 39 8.90 -1.78 -9.40
N LYS A 40 9.16 -2.21 -8.18
CA LYS A 40 8.28 -3.13 -7.45
C LYS A 40 6.88 -2.55 -7.21
N ASN A 41 6.76 -1.23 -7.09
CA ASN A 41 5.46 -0.57 -6.95
C ASN A 41 4.56 -0.75 -8.17
N LYS A 42 5.12 -1.00 -9.36
CA LYS A 42 4.40 -1.25 -10.61
C LYS A 42 4.00 -2.72 -10.78
N ALA A 43 4.44 -3.60 -9.90
CA ALA A 43 4.24 -5.04 -9.99
C ALA A 43 3.32 -5.56 -8.87
N PHE A 44 2.70 -6.71 -9.15
CA PHE A 44 1.91 -7.47 -8.21
C PHE A 44 2.36 -8.93 -8.23
N THR A 45 2.52 -9.52 -7.06
CA THR A 45 2.86 -10.94 -6.95
C THR A 45 2.23 -11.55 -5.70
N VAL A 46 2.04 -12.87 -5.74
CA VAL A 46 1.66 -13.68 -4.58
C VAL A 46 2.68 -14.81 -4.46
N ALA A 47 3.36 -14.90 -3.33
CA ALA A 47 4.36 -15.92 -3.09
C ALA A 47 3.81 -17.35 -3.27
N ASN A 48 4.67 -18.29 -3.65
CA ASN A 48 4.38 -19.70 -3.87
C ASN A 48 3.51 -20.03 -5.10
N TYR A 49 3.26 -19.06 -5.97
CA TYR A 49 2.65 -19.32 -7.27
C TYR A 49 3.64 -18.97 -8.38
N SER A 50 3.90 -19.92 -9.28
CA SER A 50 4.77 -19.74 -10.45
C SER A 50 3.98 -19.49 -11.73
N ASN A 51 2.67 -19.70 -11.71
CA ASN A 51 1.79 -19.45 -12.85
C ASN A 51 1.21 -18.05 -12.78
N VAL A 52 1.55 -17.22 -13.76
CA VAL A 52 1.09 -15.83 -13.85
C VAL A 52 -0.43 -15.73 -13.95
N LYS A 53 -1.12 -16.70 -14.57
CA LYS A 53 -2.60 -16.71 -14.64
C LYS A 53 -3.24 -16.80 -13.26
N ILE A 54 -2.65 -17.56 -12.35
CA ILE A 54 -3.11 -17.65 -10.95
C ILE A 54 -2.89 -16.31 -10.24
N ILE A 55 -1.73 -15.68 -10.45
CA ILE A 55 -1.41 -14.37 -9.83
C ILE A 55 -2.34 -13.27 -10.37
N ASP A 56 -2.63 -13.29 -11.66
CA ASP A 56 -3.57 -12.39 -12.30
C ASP A 56 -4.99 -12.54 -11.72
N GLU A 57 -5.41 -13.77 -11.44
CA GLU A 57 -6.70 -14.02 -10.79
C GLU A 57 -6.74 -13.48 -9.36
N PHE A 58 -5.66 -13.64 -8.58
CA PHE A 58 -5.55 -12.96 -7.27
C PHE A 58 -5.73 -11.45 -7.40
N GLN A 59 -5.08 -10.83 -8.38
CA GLN A 59 -5.21 -9.39 -8.62
C GLN A 59 -6.66 -9.01 -8.97
N ARG A 60 -7.29 -9.77 -9.86
CA ARG A 60 -8.67 -9.54 -10.29
C ARG A 60 -9.66 -9.62 -9.13
N VAL A 61 -9.55 -10.64 -8.28
CA VAL A 61 -10.46 -10.82 -7.13
C VAL A 61 -10.22 -9.76 -6.05
N LEU A 62 -8.96 -9.36 -5.82
CA LEU A 62 -8.63 -8.25 -4.93
C LEU A 62 -9.16 -6.92 -5.47
N LEU A 63 -9.03 -6.68 -6.79
CA LEU A 63 -9.57 -5.47 -7.40
C LEU A 63 -11.08 -5.38 -7.21
N LYS A 64 -11.82 -6.46 -7.46
CA LYS A 64 -13.27 -6.54 -7.17
C LYS A 64 -13.59 -6.30 -5.69
N ALA A 65 -12.69 -6.71 -4.78
CA ALA A 65 -12.89 -6.46 -3.37
C ALA A 65 -12.70 -4.97 -3.01
N ILE A 66 -11.74 -4.30 -3.66
CA ILE A 66 -11.54 -2.85 -3.50
C ILE A 66 -12.74 -2.08 -4.06
N GLU A 67 -13.23 -2.46 -5.24
CA GLU A 67 -14.35 -1.81 -5.93
C GLU A 67 -15.68 -2.00 -5.20
N GLY A 68 -15.95 -3.22 -4.76
CA GLY A 68 -17.26 -3.64 -4.23
C GLY A 68 -17.33 -3.75 -2.71
N GLY A 69 -16.26 -3.38 -1.98
CA GLY A 69 -16.25 -3.49 -0.51
C GLY A 69 -16.37 -4.93 0.00
N LYS A 70 -15.92 -5.93 -0.77
CA LYS A 70 -15.99 -7.34 -0.37
C LYS A 70 -15.16 -7.63 0.87
N THR A 71 -15.61 -8.60 1.65
CA THR A 71 -14.90 -9.05 2.86
C THR A 71 -13.72 -9.97 2.52
N MET A 72 -12.85 -10.20 3.50
CA MET A 72 -11.79 -11.20 3.40
C MET A 72 -12.34 -12.61 3.19
N GLN A 73 -13.52 -12.90 3.74
CA GLN A 73 -14.18 -14.20 3.56
C GLN A 73 -14.66 -14.39 2.12
N ASP A 74 -15.26 -13.36 1.53
CA ASP A 74 -15.70 -13.40 0.12
C ASP A 74 -14.48 -13.62 -0.81
N PHE A 75 -13.40 -12.86 -0.57
CA PHE A 75 -12.14 -13.03 -1.29
C PHE A 75 -11.62 -14.47 -1.17
N ARG A 76 -11.58 -15.01 0.06
CA ARG A 76 -11.08 -16.36 0.30
C ARG A 76 -11.94 -17.42 -0.38
N SER A 77 -13.26 -17.28 -0.33
CA SER A 77 -14.21 -18.20 -0.94
C SER A 77 -14.04 -18.23 -2.47
N GLU A 78 -14.02 -17.05 -3.11
CA GLU A 78 -13.83 -16.91 -4.57
C GLU A 78 -12.48 -17.49 -5.00
N MET A 79 -11.40 -17.17 -4.27
CA MET A 79 -10.07 -17.70 -4.59
C MET A 79 -9.93 -19.20 -4.36
N ASN A 80 -10.55 -19.75 -3.32
CA ASN A 80 -10.45 -21.19 -3.05
C ASN A 80 -11.15 -22.00 -4.16
N SER A 81 -12.35 -21.59 -4.56
CA SER A 81 -13.03 -22.24 -5.70
C SER A 81 -12.13 -22.24 -6.95
N PHE A 82 -11.58 -21.08 -7.30
CA PHE A 82 -10.68 -20.97 -8.45
C PHE A 82 -9.41 -21.83 -8.33
N LEU A 83 -8.78 -21.85 -7.16
CA LEU A 83 -7.56 -22.60 -6.92
C LEU A 83 -7.80 -24.11 -7.00
N GLU A 84 -8.90 -24.59 -6.42
CA GLU A 84 -9.31 -25.99 -6.44
C GLU A 84 -9.60 -26.47 -7.86
N ASP A 85 -10.32 -25.67 -8.66
CA ASP A 85 -10.60 -25.92 -10.08
C ASP A 85 -9.30 -26.04 -10.94
N HIS A 86 -8.21 -25.43 -10.45
CA HIS A 86 -6.90 -25.48 -11.12
C HIS A 86 -5.89 -26.43 -10.46
N GLY A 87 -6.36 -27.29 -9.56
CA GLY A 87 -5.53 -28.31 -8.91
C GLY A 87 -4.62 -27.79 -7.80
N TYR A 88 -4.88 -26.60 -7.26
CA TYR A 88 -4.16 -26.05 -6.12
C TYR A 88 -4.93 -26.24 -4.82
N LYS A 89 -4.21 -26.30 -3.71
CA LYS A 89 -4.83 -26.24 -2.39
C LYS A 89 -5.39 -24.85 -2.12
N GLY A 90 -6.56 -24.78 -1.51
CA GLY A 90 -7.17 -23.54 -1.07
C GLY A 90 -6.34 -22.78 -0.03
N LEU A 91 -6.63 -21.52 0.12
CA LEU A 91 -5.98 -20.64 1.09
C LEU A 91 -6.40 -20.96 2.53
N THR A 92 -5.44 -21.03 3.43
CA THR A 92 -5.75 -21.00 4.87
C THR A 92 -6.30 -19.62 5.26
N ASN A 93 -7.04 -19.53 6.38
CA ASN A 93 -7.52 -18.26 6.90
C ASN A 93 -6.40 -17.22 7.06
N TYR A 94 -5.27 -17.64 7.65
CA TYR A 94 -4.13 -16.76 7.86
C TYR A 94 -3.55 -16.24 6.54
N ARG A 95 -3.39 -17.12 5.54
CA ARG A 95 -2.83 -16.72 4.25
C ARG A 95 -3.75 -15.78 3.49
N ALA A 96 -5.05 -16.06 3.49
CA ALA A 96 -6.06 -15.18 2.90
C ALA A 96 -6.04 -13.80 3.58
N ASP A 97 -5.97 -13.75 4.91
CA ASP A 97 -5.91 -12.51 5.68
C ASP A 97 -4.62 -11.70 5.37
N VAL A 98 -3.46 -12.35 5.28
CA VAL A 98 -2.20 -11.67 4.90
C VAL A 98 -2.30 -11.06 3.51
N ILE A 99 -2.76 -11.82 2.52
CA ILE A 99 -2.87 -11.35 1.14
C ILE A 99 -3.89 -10.21 1.06
N PHE A 100 -5.09 -10.43 1.57
CA PHE A 100 -6.19 -9.48 1.50
C PHE A 100 -5.83 -8.16 2.19
N ARG A 101 -5.52 -8.18 3.49
CA ARG A 101 -5.25 -6.96 4.25
C ARG A 101 -4.06 -6.18 3.74
N THR A 102 -2.97 -6.85 3.36
CA THR A 102 -1.80 -6.15 2.85
C THR A 102 -2.10 -5.40 1.57
N ASN A 103 -2.82 -6.02 0.64
CA ASN A 103 -3.13 -5.39 -0.65
C ASN A 103 -4.20 -4.31 -0.55
N ILE A 104 -5.27 -4.54 0.22
CA ILE A 104 -6.30 -3.53 0.46
C ILE A 104 -5.70 -2.30 1.15
N GLN A 105 -4.88 -2.51 2.20
CA GLN A 105 -4.23 -1.41 2.90
C GLN A 105 -3.24 -0.66 2.02
N THR A 106 -2.51 -1.37 1.15
CA THR A 106 -1.61 -0.74 0.18
C THR A 106 -2.39 0.14 -0.80
N ALA A 107 -3.45 -0.40 -1.40
CA ALA A 107 -4.28 0.35 -2.34
C ALA A 107 -4.88 1.61 -1.69
N TYR A 108 -5.43 1.45 -0.47
CA TYR A 108 -5.96 2.57 0.30
C TYR A 108 -4.90 3.66 0.56
N ASN A 109 -3.74 3.29 1.08
CA ASN A 109 -2.69 4.25 1.38
C ASN A 109 -2.14 4.94 0.12
N VAL A 110 -2.05 4.24 -1.00
CA VAL A 110 -1.62 4.81 -2.28
C VAL A 110 -2.62 5.86 -2.78
N GLY A 111 -3.92 5.55 -2.79
CA GLY A 111 -4.95 6.51 -3.15
C GLY A 111 -4.95 7.72 -2.21
N HIS A 112 -4.78 7.48 -0.90
CA HIS A 112 -4.69 8.55 0.09
C HIS A 112 -3.45 9.44 -0.11
N TYR A 113 -2.29 8.85 -0.42
CA TYR A 113 -1.07 9.59 -0.74
C TYR A 113 -1.29 10.57 -1.88
N LYS A 114 -1.93 10.12 -2.95
CA LYS A 114 -2.22 10.93 -4.12
C LYS A 114 -3.08 12.15 -3.76
N SER A 115 -4.12 11.95 -2.96
CA SER A 115 -4.95 13.06 -2.44
C SER A 115 -4.15 14.02 -1.57
N MET A 116 -3.32 13.49 -0.64
CA MET A 116 -2.52 14.28 0.29
C MET A 116 -1.42 15.10 -0.40
N THR A 117 -0.88 14.62 -1.52
CA THR A 117 0.20 15.28 -2.27
C THR A 117 -0.32 16.32 -3.26
N SER A 118 -1.63 16.46 -3.45
CA SER A 118 -2.18 17.51 -4.31
C SER A 118 -1.72 18.90 -3.82
N PRO A 119 -1.39 19.84 -4.73
CA PRO A 119 -0.86 21.17 -4.36
C PRO A 119 -1.75 21.92 -3.38
N ALA A 120 -3.08 21.86 -3.58
CA ALA A 120 -4.06 22.50 -2.71
C ALA A 120 -4.05 21.93 -1.29
N VAL A 121 -4.03 20.60 -1.15
CA VAL A 121 -3.98 19.94 0.16
C VAL A 121 -2.65 20.22 0.86
N LYS A 122 -1.52 20.11 0.18
CA LYS A 122 -0.20 20.39 0.77
C LYS A 122 -0.09 21.85 1.27
N LYS A 123 -0.65 22.81 0.54
CA LYS A 123 -0.67 24.23 0.96
C LYS A 123 -1.46 24.44 2.24
N LEU A 124 -2.61 23.79 2.39
CA LEU A 124 -3.49 23.94 3.56
C LEU A 124 -3.09 23.05 4.74
N ARG A 125 -2.44 21.93 4.47
CA ARG A 125 -2.10 20.88 5.43
C ARG A 125 -0.65 20.39 5.23
N PRO A 126 0.32 21.26 5.54
CA PRO A 126 1.74 21.03 5.21
C PRO A 126 2.44 20.04 6.15
N TYR A 127 1.77 19.49 7.13
CA TYR A 127 2.33 18.53 8.09
C TYR A 127 1.60 17.21 8.01
N TRP A 128 2.34 16.12 8.17
CA TRP A 128 1.82 14.77 8.18
C TRP A 128 2.18 14.08 9.48
N LYS A 129 1.22 13.34 10.03
CA LYS A 129 1.39 12.54 11.26
C LYS A 129 1.26 11.06 10.93
N TYR A 130 2.23 10.28 11.39
CA TYR A 130 2.15 8.83 11.36
C TYR A 130 1.18 8.34 12.44
N VAL A 131 0.27 7.45 12.10
CA VAL A 131 -0.72 6.89 13.00
C VAL A 131 -0.67 5.37 12.92
N ALA A 132 -0.29 4.74 14.01
CA ALA A 132 -0.40 3.30 14.20
C ALA A 132 -1.66 2.96 15.03
N VAL A 133 -2.22 1.78 14.82
CA VAL A 133 -3.20 1.22 15.74
C VAL A 133 -2.41 0.70 16.96
N ASP A 134 -2.49 1.40 18.08
CA ASP A 134 -1.67 1.09 19.26
C ASP A 134 -2.30 -0.01 20.12
N ASP A 135 -2.18 -1.25 19.65
CA ASP A 135 -2.66 -2.44 20.37
C ASP A 135 -1.55 -3.51 20.49
N GLY A 136 -1.86 -4.65 21.13
CA GLY A 136 -0.92 -5.75 21.35
C GLY A 136 -0.34 -6.38 20.07
N HIS A 137 -0.90 -6.10 18.89
CA HIS A 137 -0.43 -6.61 17.60
C HIS A 137 0.43 -5.61 16.83
N THR A 138 0.62 -4.41 17.39
CA THR A 138 1.43 -3.37 16.74
C THR A 138 2.91 -3.61 17.01
N ARG A 139 3.68 -3.70 15.93
CA ARG A 139 5.13 -3.91 16.02
C ARG A 139 5.81 -2.78 16.79
N PRO A 140 6.88 -3.06 17.57
CA PRO A 140 7.61 -2.04 18.34
C PRO A 140 8.07 -0.86 17.46
N THR A 141 8.58 -1.12 16.26
CA THR A 141 9.03 -0.08 15.32
C THR A 141 7.88 0.81 14.84
N HIS A 142 6.70 0.23 14.54
CA HIS A 142 5.52 0.99 14.15
C HIS A 142 4.96 1.81 15.30
N ARG A 143 4.98 1.26 16.53
CA ARG A 143 4.58 1.97 17.76
C ARG A 143 5.51 3.15 18.02
N ALA A 144 6.82 3.00 17.83
CA ALA A 144 7.79 4.08 18.00
C ALA A 144 7.59 5.24 17.00
N MET A 145 6.98 4.98 15.86
CA MET A 145 6.60 6.01 14.89
C MET A 145 5.25 6.66 15.19
N ASN A 146 4.40 6.01 16.03
CA ASN A 146 3.06 6.52 16.31
C ASN A 146 3.08 7.94 16.88
N GLY A 147 2.29 8.83 16.31
CA GLY A 147 2.17 10.22 16.74
C GLY A 147 3.23 11.17 16.19
N LYS A 148 4.32 10.68 15.59
CA LYS A 148 5.37 11.53 15.02
C LYS A 148 4.85 12.37 13.86
N VAL A 149 5.23 13.65 13.87
CA VAL A 149 4.79 14.65 12.88
C VAL A 149 6.00 15.21 12.14
N PHE A 150 5.92 15.23 10.82
CA PHE A 150 6.95 15.79 9.95
C PHE A 150 6.32 16.68 8.87
N PRO A 151 7.10 17.59 8.24
CA PRO A 151 6.66 18.26 7.02
C PRO A 151 6.22 17.26 5.93
N ALA A 152 5.24 17.63 5.12
CA ALA A 152 4.68 16.78 4.07
C ALA A 152 5.70 16.35 3.01
N ASP A 153 6.76 17.12 2.83
CA ASP A 153 7.86 16.87 1.88
C ASP A 153 9.11 16.26 2.52
N HIS A 154 9.04 15.94 3.83
CA HIS A 154 10.16 15.33 4.54
C HIS A 154 10.54 13.97 3.96
N SER A 155 11.85 13.70 3.85
CA SER A 155 12.39 12.46 3.25
C SER A 155 11.98 11.17 3.97
N ILE A 156 11.57 11.26 5.24
CA ILE A 156 11.08 10.13 6.02
C ILE A 156 9.94 9.38 5.31
N TRP A 157 9.11 10.10 4.56
CA TRP A 157 7.98 9.53 3.82
C TRP A 157 8.40 8.69 2.62
N ASN A 158 9.69 8.69 2.25
CA ASN A 158 10.22 7.77 1.25
C ASN A 158 10.30 6.33 1.80
N THR A 159 10.47 6.20 3.11
CA THR A 159 10.68 4.93 3.80
C THR A 159 9.50 4.55 4.69
N TRP A 160 8.95 5.51 5.44
CA TRP A 160 7.94 5.26 6.46
C TRP A 160 6.50 5.54 6.05
N TYR A 161 6.23 5.73 4.76
CA TYR A 161 4.84 5.82 4.29
C TYR A 161 4.23 4.41 4.22
N PRO A 162 3.10 4.15 4.94
CA PRO A 162 2.54 2.79 5.05
C PRO A 162 2.03 2.19 3.72
N PRO A 163 1.95 0.84 3.64
CA PRO A 163 2.18 -0.14 4.69
C PRO A 163 3.67 -0.40 4.94
N ASN A 164 4.03 -0.56 6.20
CA ASN A 164 5.42 -0.79 6.64
C ASN A 164 5.70 -2.25 7.04
N GLY A 165 4.83 -3.17 6.63
CA GLY A 165 4.93 -4.61 6.88
C GLY A 165 3.66 -5.34 6.45
N PHE A 166 3.72 -6.67 6.41
CA PHE A 166 2.52 -7.49 6.18
C PHE A 166 1.47 -7.24 7.26
N ARG A 167 0.19 -7.11 6.85
CA ARG A 167 -0.95 -6.82 7.75
C ARG A 167 -0.78 -5.50 8.52
N CYS A 168 0.02 -4.57 8.02
CA CYS A 168 0.16 -3.25 8.60
C CYS A 168 -1.19 -2.52 8.61
N ARG A 169 -1.53 -1.87 9.74
CA ARG A 169 -2.77 -1.09 9.93
C ARG A 169 -2.48 0.40 10.14
N CYS A 170 -1.26 0.81 9.81
CA CYS A 170 -0.84 2.19 9.97
C CYS A 170 -1.33 3.05 8.81
N GLN A 171 -1.46 4.32 9.08
CA GLN A 171 -1.82 5.34 8.09
C GLN A 171 -1.07 6.64 8.36
N VAL A 172 -1.12 7.56 7.42
CA VAL A 172 -0.65 8.93 7.59
C VAL A 172 -1.84 9.87 7.49
N VAL A 173 -1.90 10.84 8.37
CA VAL A 173 -2.94 11.88 8.34
C VAL A 173 -2.30 13.25 8.16
N THR A 174 -2.96 14.11 7.40
CA THR A 174 -2.49 15.48 7.18
C THR A 174 -2.94 16.40 8.31
N LEU A 175 -2.13 17.41 8.64
CA LEU A 175 -2.41 18.43 9.65
C LEU A 175 -2.16 19.82 9.10
N SER A 176 -3.03 20.77 9.44
CA SER A 176 -2.76 22.19 9.22
C SER A 176 -1.79 22.73 10.27
N LYS A 177 -1.16 23.88 9.98
CA LYS A 177 -0.30 24.58 10.94
C LYS A 177 -1.03 24.85 12.25
N ARG A 178 -2.25 25.36 12.16
CA ARG A 178 -3.12 25.62 13.32
C ARG A 178 -3.35 24.35 14.17
N GLN A 179 -3.61 23.18 13.54
CA GLN A 179 -3.82 21.93 14.29
C GLN A 179 -2.56 21.44 15.01
N VAL A 180 -1.38 21.69 14.45
CA VAL A 180 -0.11 21.36 15.11
C VAL A 180 0.09 22.25 16.33
N GLU A 181 -0.14 23.56 16.19
CA GLU A 181 -0.01 24.55 17.26
C GLU A 181 -1.02 24.32 18.39
N GLU A 182 -2.31 24.21 18.07
CA GLU A 182 -3.40 24.02 19.06
C GLU A 182 -3.25 22.71 19.87
N ARG A 183 -2.66 21.69 19.25
CA ARG A 183 -2.46 20.38 19.92
C ARG A 183 -1.09 20.22 20.56
N GLY A 184 -0.24 21.25 20.50
CA GLY A 184 1.13 21.22 21.03
C GLY A 184 1.97 20.07 20.45
N LEU A 185 1.77 19.76 19.14
CA LEU A 185 2.46 18.64 18.51
C LEU A 185 3.90 19.02 18.17
N LYS A 186 4.85 18.18 18.56
CA LYS A 186 6.25 18.34 18.21
C LYS A 186 6.45 18.03 16.73
N LEU A 187 7.12 18.91 16.01
CA LEU A 187 7.65 18.63 14.68
C LEU A 187 9.00 17.92 14.85
N GLU A 188 9.11 16.77 14.23
CA GLU A 188 10.33 16.00 14.23
C GLU A 188 11.20 16.36 13.01
N GLU A 189 12.50 16.45 13.21
CA GLU A 189 13.49 16.64 12.14
C GLU A 189 14.12 15.32 11.74
N GLU A 190 14.29 14.41 12.71
CA GLU A 190 14.89 13.09 12.50
C GLU A 190 14.22 12.05 13.41
N ILE A 191 14.45 10.79 13.11
CA ILE A 191 14.09 9.66 13.98
C ILE A 191 15.35 8.97 14.50
N PRO A 192 15.31 8.40 15.72
CA PRO A 192 16.41 7.61 16.24
C PRO A 192 16.66 6.39 15.33
N LYS A 193 17.91 5.98 15.17
CA LYS A 193 18.26 4.77 14.41
C LYS A 193 17.85 3.48 15.11
N VAL A 194 17.76 3.53 16.42
CA VAL A 194 17.44 2.39 17.28
C VAL A 194 16.42 2.86 18.33
N VAL A 195 15.45 2.03 18.61
CA VAL A 195 14.46 2.20 19.69
C VAL A 195 14.49 0.97 20.58
N GLU A 196 14.19 1.15 21.85
CA GLU A 196 14.09 0.07 22.82
C GLU A 196 12.62 -0.27 23.09
N PHE A 197 12.32 -1.54 23.18
CA PHE A 197 11.01 -2.04 23.59
C PHE A 197 11.21 -3.24 24.51
N GLN A 198 10.75 -3.13 25.75
CA GLN A 198 10.91 -4.17 26.80
C GLN A 198 12.37 -4.63 26.99
N GLY A 199 13.31 -3.69 27.01
CA GLY A 199 14.73 -3.96 27.17
C GLY A 199 15.44 -4.50 25.91
N VAL A 200 14.73 -4.66 24.79
CA VAL A 200 15.31 -5.15 23.54
C VAL A 200 15.48 -3.99 22.54
N PRO A 201 16.68 -3.76 22.01
CA PRO A 201 16.91 -2.74 20.99
C PRO A 201 16.44 -3.22 19.62
N PHE A 202 15.73 -2.35 18.90
CA PHE A 202 15.29 -2.56 17.52
C PHE A 202 15.81 -1.45 16.63
N ARG A 203 16.32 -1.79 15.46
CA ARG A 203 16.55 -0.78 14.40
C ARG A 203 15.21 -0.20 13.99
N LEU A 204 15.10 1.13 14.00
CA LEU A 204 13.85 1.81 13.60
C LEU A 204 13.73 1.86 12.08
N LEU A 205 13.30 0.75 11.51
CA LEU A 205 13.04 0.57 10.08
C LEU A 205 11.72 -0.18 9.90
N PRO A 206 11.02 0.04 8.78
CA PRO A 206 9.95 -0.84 8.33
C PRO A 206 10.45 -2.28 8.12
N ASP A 207 9.52 -3.22 8.05
CA ASP A 207 9.85 -4.62 7.73
C ASP A 207 10.60 -4.71 6.40
N ARG A 208 11.42 -5.76 6.25
CA ARG A 208 12.10 -6.04 4.98
C ARG A 208 11.08 -6.08 3.84
N HIS A 209 11.40 -5.48 2.71
CA HIS A 209 10.55 -5.29 1.52
C HIS A 209 9.41 -4.25 1.67
N PHE A 210 9.36 -3.52 2.79
CA PHE A 210 8.42 -2.42 3.01
C PHE A 210 9.15 -1.10 3.31
N GLN A 211 10.41 -0.98 2.93
CA GLN A 211 11.26 0.18 3.21
C GLN A 211 11.21 1.23 2.10
N THR A 212 10.20 1.18 1.26
CA THR A 212 9.95 2.16 0.21
C THR A 212 8.50 2.61 0.25
N ASN A 213 8.25 3.86 -0.15
CA ASN A 213 6.89 4.37 -0.26
C ASN A 213 6.16 3.71 -1.45
N PRO A 214 5.07 2.97 -1.21
CA PRO A 214 4.37 2.23 -2.26
C PRO A 214 3.65 3.12 -3.29
N ALA A 215 3.51 4.41 -2.99
CA ALA A 215 2.84 5.38 -3.86
C ALA A 215 3.80 6.16 -4.77
N LYS A 216 5.12 6.06 -4.55
CA LYS A 216 6.09 6.78 -5.38
C LYS A 216 6.29 6.12 -6.74
N GLY A 217 6.48 6.96 -7.77
CA GLY A 217 6.75 6.52 -9.13
C GLY A 217 5.53 5.96 -9.88
N LEU A 218 4.31 6.16 -9.35
CA LEU A 218 3.08 5.68 -9.98
C LEU A 218 2.44 6.69 -10.94
N ASP A 219 2.73 8.00 -10.78
CA ASP A 219 2.11 9.08 -11.56
C ASP A 219 2.80 9.39 -12.88
N ALA A 220 3.97 8.85 -13.14
CA ALA A 220 4.65 9.07 -14.40
C ALA A 220 3.96 8.26 -15.51
N GLN A 221 3.58 8.92 -16.61
CA GLN A 221 3.36 8.22 -17.89
C GLN A 221 4.64 7.44 -18.18
N VAL A 222 4.57 6.14 -17.99
CA VAL A 222 5.74 5.28 -18.11
C VAL A 222 5.90 4.99 -19.59
N ASP A 223 6.99 5.48 -20.16
CA ASP A 223 7.45 4.96 -21.43
C ASP A 223 7.79 3.47 -21.23
N ILE A 224 6.99 2.61 -21.84
CA ILE A 224 7.13 1.17 -21.72
C ILE A 224 8.52 0.71 -22.17
N SER A 225 9.12 1.39 -23.15
CA SER A 225 10.46 1.06 -23.64
C SER A 225 11.56 1.32 -22.60
N SER A 226 11.30 2.20 -21.62
CA SER A 226 12.23 2.51 -20.53
C SER A 226 12.12 1.54 -19.33
N LEU A 227 11.11 0.66 -19.32
CA LEU A 227 10.94 -0.32 -18.26
C LEU A 227 11.91 -1.50 -18.40
N PRO A 228 12.27 -2.17 -17.28
CA PRO A 228 12.94 -3.46 -17.35
C PRO A 228 12.19 -4.47 -18.22
N ASP A 229 12.90 -5.33 -18.95
CA ASP A 229 12.33 -6.33 -19.88
C ASP A 229 11.21 -7.18 -19.26
N VAL A 230 11.34 -7.50 -17.97
CA VAL A 230 10.31 -8.25 -17.22
C VAL A 230 8.98 -7.51 -17.23
N LEU A 231 9.00 -6.19 -17.01
CA LEU A 231 7.77 -5.37 -17.02
C LEU A 231 7.26 -5.12 -18.42
N GLN A 232 8.15 -4.96 -19.42
CA GLN A 232 7.74 -4.86 -20.82
C GLN A 232 6.97 -6.11 -21.26
N ARG A 233 7.50 -7.31 -20.97
CA ARG A 233 6.80 -8.58 -21.26
C ARG A 233 5.47 -8.70 -20.50
N ALA A 234 5.41 -8.25 -19.26
CA ALA A 234 4.17 -8.27 -18.49
C ALA A 234 3.13 -7.30 -19.06
N TYR A 235 3.54 -6.15 -19.54
CA TYR A 235 2.68 -5.20 -20.26
C TYR A 235 2.07 -5.84 -21.53
N LEU A 236 2.88 -6.48 -22.36
CA LEU A 236 2.41 -7.16 -23.56
C LEU A 236 1.39 -8.25 -23.22
N ARG A 237 1.66 -9.09 -22.21
CA ARG A 237 0.70 -10.10 -21.74
C ARG A 237 -0.64 -9.50 -21.32
N LYS A 238 -0.62 -8.34 -20.66
CA LYS A 238 -1.82 -7.66 -20.17
C LYS A 238 -2.63 -7.05 -21.33
N THR A 239 -1.97 -6.42 -22.30
CA THR A 239 -2.63 -5.81 -23.46
C THR A 239 -3.21 -6.83 -24.44
N GLU A 240 -2.57 -7.96 -24.66
CA GLU A 240 -3.10 -9.07 -25.45
C GLU A 240 -4.37 -9.67 -24.84
N LYS A 241 -4.43 -9.74 -23.50
CA LYS A 241 -5.62 -10.22 -22.80
C LYS A 241 -6.81 -9.28 -22.91
N SER A 242 -6.57 -7.97 -23.00
CA SER A 242 -7.62 -6.94 -23.15
C SER A 242 -8.23 -6.90 -24.55
N LYS A 243 -7.64 -7.59 -25.53
CA LYS A 243 -8.12 -7.67 -26.93
C LYS A 243 -8.96 -8.91 -27.21
N LYS A 244 -9.05 -9.83 -26.26
CA LYS A 244 -9.89 -11.05 -26.32
C LYS A 244 -11.11 -10.91 -25.43
#